data_fd6173b5985ed49a2750937b1febc733
#
_entry.id   fd6173b5985ed49a2750937b1febc733
#
_cell.length_a   1.000
_cell.length_b   1.000
_cell.length_c   1.000
_cell.angle_alpha   90.00
_cell.angle_beta   90.00
_cell.angle_gamma   90.00
#
_symmetry.space_group_name_H-M   'P 1'
#
loop_
_entity.id
_entity.type
_entity.pdbx_description
1 polymer ?
#
loop_
_entity_poly.entity_id
_entity_poly.type
_entity_poly.pdbx_seq_one_letter_code
_entity_poly.pdbx_strand_id
1 'polypeptide(L)'
;TLDMAIPKDLPPEVPGVVGTVASVESLRPNASISIKAGGSFNRWMETLVDCDNVIEECEDGRPALIGQTNRLYLTGWGNQEALTRIFRDACLSQNISTMDLPDCVRVRETHKHRFWFNYSEKETNVSSVSLPPSGVFWEPL
;
A
#
# COMPACT_ATOMS: atom_id res chain seq x y z
N THR A 1 -15.17 -26.55 -4.26
CA THR A 1 -14.72 -25.44 -5.14
C THR A 1 -15.61 -24.26 -4.79
N LEU A 2 -15.10 -23.29 -4.04
CA LEU A 2 -15.74 -21.99 -3.90
C LEU A 2 -15.62 -21.30 -5.25
N ASP A 3 -16.68 -21.26 -6.03
CA ASP A 3 -16.83 -20.33 -7.14
C ASP A 3 -16.84 -18.92 -6.53
N MET A 4 -15.66 -18.34 -6.42
CA MET A 4 -15.57 -16.91 -6.17
C MET A 4 -16.07 -16.23 -7.44
N ALA A 5 -17.27 -15.68 -7.39
CA ALA A 5 -17.76 -14.82 -8.46
C ALA A 5 -16.76 -13.66 -8.60
N ILE A 6 -16.10 -13.59 -9.75
CA ILE A 6 -15.22 -12.48 -10.08
C ILE A 6 -16.13 -11.26 -10.30
N PRO A 7 -16.00 -10.18 -9.55
CA PRO A 7 -16.73 -8.95 -9.85
C PRO A 7 -16.38 -8.51 -11.26
N LYS A 8 -17.36 -8.37 -12.14
CA LYS A 8 -17.13 -7.86 -13.50
C LYS A 8 -16.82 -6.38 -13.50
N ASP A 9 -17.38 -5.67 -12.55
CA ASP A 9 -17.18 -4.23 -12.42
C ASP A 9 -16.27 -3.95 -11.22
N LEU A 10 -15.39 -2.99 -11.37
CA LEU A 10 -14.64 -2.45 -10.23
C LEU A 10 -15.64 -1.93 -9.19
N PRO A 11 -15.22 -1.77 -7.92
CA PRO A 11 -16.12 -1.40 -6.84
C PRO A 11 -17.13 -0.37 -7.33
N PRO A 12 -18.43 -0.67 -7.28
CA PRO A 12 -19.45 0.22 -7.79
C PRO A 12 -19.33 1.58 -7.10
N GLU A 13 -19.54 2.64 -7.86
CA GLU A 13 -19.64 3.98 -7.31
C GLU A 13 -18.34 4.62 -6.76
N VAL A 14 -17.16 4.21 -7.22
CA VAL A 14 -15.94 4.97 -6.98
C VAL A 14 -15.70 5.92 -8.16
N PRO A 15 -16.12 7.19 -8.09
CA PRO A 15 -15.93 8.12 -9.21
C PRO A 15 -14.44 8.25 -9.56
N GLY A 16 -14.14 8.16 -10.87
CA GLY A 16 -12.77 8.26 -11.37
C GLY A 16 -11.98 6.96 -11.36
N VAL A 17 -12.60 5.85 -10.98
CA VAL A 17 -12.07 4.50 -11.15
C VAL A 17 -12.99 3.77 -12.12
N VAL A 18 -12.51 3.55 -13.34
CA VAL A 18 -13.28 2.91 -14.42
C VAL A 18 -12.47 1.74 -14.95
N GLY A 19 -13.11 0.59 -15.09
CA GLY A 19 -12.51 -0.60 -15.67
C GLY A 19 -13.36 -1.83 -15.44
N THR A 20 -13.05 -2.89 -16.17
CA THR A 20 -13.71 -4.19 -16.06
C THR A 20 -12.68 -5.26 -15.71
N VAL A 21 -12.97 -6.08 -14.71
CA VAL A 21 -12.11 -7.22 -14.35
C VAL A 21 -12.35 -8.35 -15.36
N ALA A 22 -11.41 -8.58 -16.25
CA ALA A 22 -11.49 -9.67 -17.23
C ALA A 22 -11.11 -11.02 -16.62
N SER A 23 -10.11 -11.05 -15.74
CA SER A 23 -9.67 -12.26 -15.05
C SER A 23 -8.97 -11.92 -13.74
N VAL A 24 -8.93 -12.89 -12.84
CA VAL A 24 -8.12 -12.87 -11.62
C VAL A 24 -7.19 -14.07 -11.64
N GLU A 25 -5.91 -13.85 -11.43
CA GLU A 25 -4.92 -14.91 -11.35
C GLU A 25 -4.28 -14.96 -9.96
N SER A 26 -4.16 -16.15 -9.41
CA SER A 26 -3.35 -16.41 -8.22
C SER A 26 -1.93 -16.74 -8.63
N LEU A 27 -0.97 -16.07 -8.04
CA LEU A 27 0.44 -16.30 -8.33
C LEU A 27 0.96 -17.50 -7.53
N ARG A 28 1.78 -18.31 -8.17
CA ARG A 28 2.48 -19.42 -7.50
C ARG A 28 3.40 -18.88 -6.41
N PRO A 29 3.70 -19.64 -5.37
CA PRO A 29 4.71 -19.26 -4.39
C PRO A 29 6.03 -18.85 -5.09
N ASN A 30 6.58 -17.72 -4.68
CA ASN A 30 7.78 -17.10 -5.23
C ASN A 30 7.65 -16.51 -6.67
N ALA A 31 6.47 -16.57 -7.28
CA ALA A 31 6.21 -15.82 -8.49
C ALA A 31 5.85 -14.37 -8.15
N SER A 32 6.23 -13.46 -9.01
CA SER A 32 5.89 -12.05 -8.90
C SER A 32 5.72 -11.40 -10.27
N ILE A 33 4.93 -10.33 -10.31
CA ILE A 33 4.74 -9.50 -11.49
C ILE A 33 5.25 -8.12 -11.11
N SER A 34 6.32 -7.68 -11.76
CA SER A 34 6.97 -6.41 -11.46
C SER A 34 6.14 -5.22 -11.93
N ILE A 35 6.10 -4.17 -11.09
CA ILE A 35 5.50 -2.88 -11.41
C ILE A 35 6.62 -1.95 -11.89
N LYS A 36 6.42 -1.26 -13.02
CA LYS A 36 7.44 -0.36 -13.62
C LYS A 36 7.96 0.71 -12.67
N ALA A 37 7.09 1.22 -11.80
CA ALA A 37 7.44 2.24 -10.81
C ALA A 37 8.13 1.69 -9.55
N GLY A 38 8.29 0.38 -9.42
CA GLY A 38 8.94 -0.32 -8.31
C GLY A 38 7.99 -1.20 -7.50
N GLY A 39 8.56 -2.27 -6.94
CA GLY A 39 7.82 -3.31 -6.26
C GLY A 39 7.13 -4.29 -7.21
N SER A 40 6.30 -5.16 -6.67
CA SER A 40 5.65 -6.23 -7.45
C SER A 40 4.37 -6.74 -6.79
N PHE A 41 3.52 -7.38 -7.57
CA PHE A 41 2.45 -8.24 -7.06
C PHE A 41 3.02 -9.64 -6.77
N ASN A 42 2.63 -10.25 -5.65
CA ASN A 42 3.22 -11.50 -5.20
C ASN A 42 2.23 -12.55 -4.67
N ARG A 43 0.93 -12.30 -4.76
CA ARG A 43 -0.11 -13.26 -4.35
C ARG A 43 -1.18 -13.47 -5.40
N TRP A 44 -1.74 -12.39 -5.89
CA TRP A 44 -2.75 -12.39 -6.93
C TRP A 44 -2.77 -11.06 -7.67
N MET A 45 -3.30 -11.08 -8.87
CA MET A 45 -3.50 -9.90 -9.70
C MET A 45 -4.76 -10.05 -10.54
N GLU A 46 -5.43 -8.94 -10.77
CA GLU A 46 -6.53 -8.80 -11.71
C GLU A 46 -6.01 -8.27 -13.04
N THR A 47 -6.52 -8.82 -14.12
CA THR A 47 -6.34 -8.22 -15.44
C THR A 47 -7.55 -7.34 -15.75
N LEU A 48 -7.30 -6.06 -15.90
CA LEU A 48 -8.34 -5.09 -16.25
C LEU A 48 -8.36 -4.85 -17.75
N VAL A 49 -9.57 -4.64 -18.26
CA VAL A 49 -9.85 -4.14 -19.62
C VAL A 49 -10.74 -2.91 -19.52
N ASP A 50 -10.79 -2.12 -20.60
CA ASP A 50 -11.63 -0.91 -20.69
C ASP A 50 -11.42 0.04 -19.50
N CYS A 51 -10.18 0.15 -19.03
CA CYS A 51 -9.85 0.99 -17.89
C CYS A 51 -9.36 2.37 -18.33
N ASP A 52 -9.87 3.38 -17.62
CA ASP A 52 -9.41 4.76 -17.75
C ASP A 52 -8.42 5.11 -16.64
N ASN A 53 -7.66 6.18 -16.86
CA ASN A 53 -6.77 6.77 -15.85
C ASN A 53 -5.77 5.76 -15.27
N VAL A 54 -5.07 5.03 -16.13
CA VAL A 54 -3.94 4.19 -15.74
C VAL A 54 -2.82 5.11 -15.23
N ILE A 55 -2.45 4.94 -13.97
CA ILE A 55 -1.39 5.70 -13.29
C ILE A 55 -0.07 4.95 -13.36
N GLU A 56 -0.12 3.63 -13.17
CA GLU A 56 1.05 2.75 -13.23
C GLU A 56 0.73 1.46 -13.95
N GLU A 57 1.76 0.90 -14.57
CA GLU A 57 1.69 -0.37 -15.29
C GLU A 57 2.70 -1.38 -14.73
N CYS A 58 2.39 -2.65 -14.93
CA CYS A 58 3.36 -3.72 -14.80
C CYS A 58 4.34 -3.73 -15.97
N GLU A 59 5.46 -4.45 -15.82
CA GLU A 59 6.45 -4.63 -16.91
C GLU A 59 5.84 -5.31 -18.14
N ASP A 60 4.83 -6.12 -17.97
CA ASP A 60 4.09 -6.79 -19.05
C ASP A 60 3.01 -5.91 -19.71
N GLY A 61 2.87 -4.66 -19.29
CA GLY A 61 1.95 -3.68 -19.85
C GLY A 61 0.55 -3.70 -19.27
N ARG A 62 0.24 -4.60 -18.34
CA ARG A 62 -1.05 -4.60 -17.64
C ARG A 62 -1.15 -3.44 -16.66
N PRO A 63 -2.33 -2.82 -16.49
CA PRO A 63 -2.54 -1.80 -15.47
C PRO A 63 -2.23 -2.34 -14.07
N ALA A 64 -1.41 -1.60 -13.31
CA ALA A 64 -1.08 -1.92 -11.92
C ALA A 64 -1.83 -1.03 -10.93
N LEU A 65 -1.95 0.25 -11.25
CA LEU A 65 -2.65 1.24 -10.44
C LEU A 65 -3.49 2.11 -11.35
N ILE A 66 -4.76 2.23 -11.06
CA ILE A 66 -5.69 3.08 -11.82
C ILE A 66 -6.42 4.04 -10.88
N GLY A 67 -6.95 5.12 -11.41
CA GLY A 67 -7.79 6.05 -10.66
C GLY A 67 -7.37 7.50 -10.77
N GLN A 68 -7.71 8.27 -9.75
CA GLN A 68 -7.43 9.70 -9.64
C GLN A 68 -6.75 10.01 -8.32
N THR A 69 -6.26 11.23 -8.15
CA THR A 69 -5.42 11.70 -7.04
C THR A 69 -5.84 11.24 -5.64
N ASN A 70 -7.13 11.12 -5.37
CA ASN A 70 -7.67 10.74 -4.06
C ASN A 70 -8.43 9.42 -4.02
N ARG A 71 -8.44 8.69 -5.14
CA ARG A 71 -9.14 7.42 -5.30
C ARG A 71 -8.32 6.53 -6.20
N LEU A 72 -7.68 5.57 -5.60
CA LEU A 72 -6.75 4.67 -6.24
C LEU A 72 -7.25 3.23 -6.13
N TYR A 73 -7.12 2.49 -7.20
CA TYR A 73 -7.39 1.06 -7.24
C TYR A 73 -6.14 0.31 -7.66
N LEU A 74 -5.65 -0.53 -6.77
CA LEU A 74 -4.50 -1.40 -7.00
C LEU A 74 -5.00 -2.76 -7.49
N THR A 75 -4.54 -3.17 -8.66
CA THR A 75 -5.06 -4.34 -9.37
C THR A 75 -4.56 -5.69 -8.84
N GLY A 76 -3.84 -5.71 -7.74
CA GLY A 76 -3.33 -6.93 -7.16
C GLY A 76 -2.78 -6.74 -5.75
N TRP A 77 -2.27 -7.82 -5.17
CA TRP A 77 -1.63 -7.78 -3.86
C TRP A 77 -0.16 -7.39 -3.99
N GLY A 78 0.12 -6.12 -3.72
CA GLY A 78 1.47 -5.56 -3.72
C GLY A 78 2.35 -6.13 -2.61
N ASN A 79 3.64 -6.28 -2.90
CA ASN A 79 4.65 -6.50 -1.87
C ASN A 79 4.83 -5.24 -1.00
N GLN A 80 5.61 -5.35 0.06
CA GLN A 80 5.82 -4.24 0.99
C GLN A 80 6.38 -2.99 0.29
N GLU A 81 7.31 -3.16 -0.64
CA GLU A 81 7.89 -2.05 -1.41
C GLU A 81 6.83 -1.28 -2.20
N ALA A 82 6.02 -1.99 -3.00
CA ALA A 82 4.93 -1.39 -3.77
C ALA A 82 3.92 -0.67 -2.87
N LEU A 83 3.47 -1.33 -1.81
CA LEU A 83 2.49 -0.75 -0.89
C LEU A 83 3.04 0.50 -0.18
N THR A 84 4.26 0.43 0.34
CA THR A 84 4.89 1.58 1.03
C THR A 84 5.00 2.78 0.10
N ARG A 85 5.48 2.57 -1.14
CA ARG A 85 5.60 3.63 -2.14
C ARG A 85 4.23 4.23 -2.49
N ILE A 86 3.26 3.40 -2.87
CA ILE A 86 1.92 3.85 -3.29
C ILE A 86 1.22 4.63 -2.16
N PHE A 87 1.26 4.12 -0.92
CA PHE A 87 0.66 4.83 0.21
C PHE A 87 1.38 6.14 0.53
N ARG A 88 2.71 6.17 0.43
CA ARG A 88 3.49 7.42 0.60
C ARG A 88 3.08 8.45 -0.44
N ASP A 89 3.04 8.07 -1.71
CA ASP A 89 2.69 8.97 -2.82
C ASP A 89 1.25 9.47 -2.67
N ALA A 90 0.32 8.60 -2.28
CA ALA A 90 -1.05 8.97 -1.98
C ALA A 90 -1.15 9.98 -0.82
N CYS A 91 -0.40 9.79 0.26
CA CYS A 91 -0.33 10.73 1.37
C CYS A 91 0.23 12.08 0.93
N LEU A 92 1.36 12.08 0.22
CA LEU A 92 2.01 13.29 -0.26
C LEU A 92 1.10 14.09 -1.20
N SER A 93 0.35 13.41 -2.08
CA SER A 93 -0.61 14.06 -2.99
C SER A 93 -1.74 14.79 -2.25
N GLN A 94 -2.00 14.42 -1.01
CA GLN A 94 -3.00 15.06 -0.13
C GLN A 94 -2.37 15.97 0.93
N ASN A 95 -1.08 16.33 0.79
CA ASN A 95 -0.32 17.11 1.78
C ASN A 95 -0.27 16.47 3.17
N ILE A 96 -0.36 15.15 3.25
CA ILE A 96 -0.18 14.40 4.48
C ILE A 96 1.29 14.02 4.60
N SER A 97 1.95 14.52 5.65
CA SER A 97 3.34 14.15 5.93
C SER A 97 3.43 12.68 6.37
N THR A 98 4.46 12.00 5.88
CA THR A 98 4.77 10.63 6.28
C THR A 98 6.12 10.58 6.97
N MET A 99 6.33 9.55 7.79
CA MET A 99 7.56 9.33 8.52
C MET A 99 8.05 7.91 8.25
N ASP A 100 9.32 7.79 7.91
CA ASP A 100 9.97 6.49 7.78
C ASP A 100 10.34 5.97 9.16
N LEU A 101 9.78 4.84 9.52
CA LEU A 101 9.99 4.18 10.80
C LEU A 101 10.52 2.76 10.58
N PRO A 102 11.38 2.25 11.49
CA PRO A 102 11.68 0.83 11.53
C PRO A 102 10.42 -0.02 11.68
N ASP A 103 10.39 -1.23 11.12
CA ASP A 103 9.22 -2.12 11.12
C ASP A 103 8.65 -2.39 12.52
N CYS A 104 9.51 -2.35 13.53
CA CYS A 104 9.11 -2.58 14.93
C CYS A 104 8.61 -1.32 15.65
N VAL A 105 8.63 -0.15 15.01
CA VAL A 105 8.24 1.10 15.65
C VAL A 105 6.91 1.60 15.10
N ARG A 106 6.07 2.13 15.99
CA ARG A 106 4.84 2.85 15.63
C ARG A 106 4.81 4.17 16.35
N VAL A 107 4.19 5.15 15.71
CA VAL A 107 3.95 6.49 16.26
C VAL A 107 2.47 6.78 16.30
N ARG A 108 2.05 7.44 17.34
CA ARG A 108 0.69 7.98 17.45
C ARG A 108 0.73 9.37 18.08
N GLU A 109 0.01 10.29 17.48
CA GLU A 109 -0.17 11.63 18.01
C GLU A 109 -1.57 11.83 18.58
N THR A 110 -1.62 12.59 19.64
CA THR A 110 -2.84 13.14 20.25
C THR A 110 -2.76 14.66 20.17
N HIS A 111 -3.71 15.38 20.72
CA HIS A 111 -3.67 16.86 20.75
C HIS A 111 -2.50 17.45 21.55
N LYS A 112 -1.89 16.67 22.43
CA LYS A 112 -0.88 17.18 23.37
C LYS A 112 0.42 16.41 23.37
N HIS A 113 0.41 15.16 22.87
CA HIS A 113 1.55 14.26 23.00
C HIS A 113 1.73 13.41 21.76
N ARG A 114 2.99 13.10 21.49
CA ARG A 114 3.41 12.07 20.55
C ARG A 114 3.87 10.86 21.34
N PHE A 115 3.35 9.68 20.99
CA PHE A 115 3.70 8.40 21.58
C PHE A 115 4.48 7.56 20.57
N TRP A 116 5.58 6.98 21.04
CA TRP A 116 6.41 6.06 20.29
C TRP A 116 6.31 4.69 20.93
N PHE A 117 6.07 3.66 20.13
CA PHE A 117 5.94 2.29 20.58
C PHE A 117 7.02 1.44 19.91
N ASN A 118 7.84 0.78 20.70
CA ASN A 118 8.82 -0.19 20.22
C ASN A 118 8.30 -1.60 20.49
N TYR A 119 8.00 -2.35 19.45
CA TYR A 119 7.54 -3.74 19.53
C TYR A 119 8.69 -4.75 19.43
N SER A 120 9.95 -4.28 19.38
CA SER A 120 11.13 -5.13 19.36
C SER A 120 11.55 -5.51 20.78
N GLU A 121 12.16 -6.66 20.91
CA GLU A 121 12.85 -7.10 22.14
C GLU A 121 14.18 -6.34 22.37
N LYS A 122 14.58 -5.47 21.45
CA LYS A 122 15.82 -4.70 21.50
C LYS A 122 15.51 -3.22 21.59
N GLU A 123 16.42 -2.49 22.21
CA GLU A 123 16.44 -1.02 22.13
C GLU A 123 16.51 -0.58 20.68
N THR A 124 15.72 0.42 20.31
CA THR A 124 15.64 0.94 18.95
C THR A 124 15.74 2.46 18.97
N ASN A 125 16.64 3.00 18.18
CA ASN A 125 16.80 4.44 18.03
C ASN A 125 16.02 4.94 16.80
N VAL A 126 15.21 5.98 16.98
CA VAL A 126 14.49 6.66 15.91
C VAL A 126 14.73 8.15 16.03
N SER A 127 15.37 8.73 15.02
CA SER A 127 15.82 10.14 15.09
C SER A 127 16.67 10.39 16.34
N SER A 128 16.19 11.23 17.26
CA SER A 128 16.89 11.55 18.52
C SER A 128 16.34 10.79 19.74
N VAL A 129 15.39 9.87 19.54
CA VAL A 129 14.68 9.16 20.62
C VAL A 129 15.21 7.74 20.73
N SER A 130 15.64 7.34 21.93
CA SER A 130 15.95 5.95 22.26
C SER A 130 14.71 5.31 22.89
N LEU A 131 14.24 4.25 22.25
CA LEU A 131 13.06 3.51 22.66
C LEU A 131 13.48 2.22 23.36
N PRO A 132 13.12 2.02 24.64
CA PRO A 132 13.46 0.79 25.34
C PRO A 132 12.81 -0.43 24.69
N PRO A 133 13.35 -1.64 24.93
CA PRO A 133 12.77 -2.89 24.46
C PRO A 133 11.31 -3.03 24.88
N SER A 134 10.42 -3.38 23.95
CA SER A 134 8.98 -3.56 24.18
C SER A 134 8.35 -2.38 24.95
N GLY A 135 8.87 -1.20 24.72
CA GLY A 135 8.58 -0.02 25.53
C GLY A 135 7.81 1.06 24.79
N VAL A 136 7.39 2.05 25.59
CA VAL A 136 6.71 3.25 25.12
C VAL A 136 7.49 4.48 25.59
N PHE A 137 7.68 5.42 24.70
CA PHE A 137 8.18 6.75 25.02
C PHE A 137 7.13 7.78 24.58
N TRP A 138 7.04 8.88 25.27
CA TRP A 138 6.16 9.98 24.87
C TRP A 138 6.81 11.33 25.12
N GLU A 139 6.41 12.31 24.32
CA GLU A 139 6.86 13.68 24.38
C GLU A 139 5.68 14.63 24.15
N PRO A 140 5.69 15.86 24.70
CA PRO A 140 4.70 16.87 24.37
C PRO A 140 4.89 17.35 22.91
N LEU A 141 3.77 17.72 22.26
CA LEU A 141 3.73 18.35 20.94
C LEU A 141 3.88 19.85 21.03
#